data_6666f3256dbad10938915c607a9cdb5d
#
_entry.id   6666f3256dbad10938915c607a9cdb5d
#
_cell.length_a   1.000
_cell.length_b   1.000
_cell.length_c   1.000
_cell.angle_alpha   90.00
_cell.angle_beta   90.00
_cell.angle_gamma   90.00
#
_symmetry.space_group_name_H-M   'P 1'
#
loop_
_entity.id
_entity.type
_entity.pdbx_description
1 polymer ?
#
loop_
_entity_poly.entity_id
_entity_poly.type
_entity_poly.pdbx_seq_one_letter_code
_entity_poly.pdbx_strand_id
1 'polypeptide(L)'
;MVLGSVFFVLALTPSLIPRDILFQGVACGLCAATGYLVGVWLSWNWRTWVSTVVRVLWETSGQRLPSWVPRWRRRVEVALSVTVVLGLNVILLRAVHWQQQVAALTDSRAYTPAQYLTVFPVGFGIWMALVMVGRGFLRLETWLRRHLPQRLPLPVRSGFSWIMVLVLVFALVNQAIPGVIIRGAESAFAVRNSADPPSTPRPTAAERSGSPNSLVGWETLGAYGKRFVGRGLSAQGLEEVTSRPASEPIRVYAGLESAGSDEARAALVVEELKRTGAATRSAIMIAPTTGTGWVDPVAALSLEVLYDGDTAIAAAQYSYLPSGVQFI
;
A
#
# COMPACT_ATOMS: atom_id res chain seq x y z
N MET A 1 19.46 9.93 13.58
CA MET A 1 19.51 10.27 12.15
C MET A 1 20.04 9.11 11.30
N VAL A 2 21.26 8.60 11.52
CA VAL A 2 21.86 7.54 10.68
C VAL A 2 20.98 6.32 10.49
N LEU A 3 20.44 5.74 11.55
CA LEU A 3 19.54 4.57 11.43
C LEU A 3 18.24 4.89 10.68
N GLY A 4 17.71 6.10 10.81
CA GLY A 4 16.55 6.51 10.00
C GLY A 4 16.87 6.52 8.51
N SER A 5 18.04 7.03 8.12
CA SER A 5 18.48 7.01 6.72
C SER A 5 18.74 5.59 6.21
N VAL A 6 19.32 4.71 7.04
CA VAL A 6 19.53 3.28 6.68
C VAL A 6 18.17 2.59 6.43
N PHE A 7 17.20 2.79 7.30
CA PHE A 7 15.88 2.19 7.15
C PHE A 7 15.11 2.77 5.94
N PHE A 8 15.29 4.06 5.65
CA PHE A 8 14.78 4.67 4.42
C PHE A 8 15.31 3.95 3.18
N VAL A 9 16.63 3.71 3.15
CA VAL A 9 17.29 3.00 2.06
C VAL A 9 16.82 1.57 1.91
N LEU A 10 16.68 0.86 3.03
CA LEU A 10 16.16 -0.51 3.01
C LEU A 10 14.74 -0.58 2.43
N ALA A 11 13.92 0.45 2.65
CA ALA A 11 12.59 0.53 2.07
C ALA A 11 12.58 0.76 0.54
N LEU A 12 13.70 1.21 -0.05
CA LEU A 12 13.86 1.35 -1.50
C LEU A 12 14.18 0.02 -2.20
N THR A 13 14.46 -1.05 -1.45
CA THR A 13 14.73 -2.37 -2.04
C THR A 13 13.51 -2.86 -2.82
N PRO A 14 13.73 -3.58 -3.94
CA PRO A 14 12.64 -4.02 -4.80
C PRO A 14 11.72 -4.97 -4.08
N SER A 15 10.43 -4.82 -4.34
CA SER A 15 9.41 -5.81 -3.97
C SER A 15 8.90 -6.50 -5.23
N LEU A 16 8.37 -7.70 -5.09
CA LEU A 16 7.77 -8.45 -6.20
C LEU A 16 6.54 -7.75 -6.81
N ILE A 17 5.91 -6.85 -6.05
CA ILE A 17 4.76 -6.06 -6.49
C ILE A 17 5.24 -4.65 -6.82
N PRO A 18 4.97 -4.14 -8.03
CA PRO A 18 5.31 -2.77 -8.39
C PRO A 18 4.55 -1.80 -7.49
N ARG A 19 5.29 -0.89 -6.86
CA ARG A 19 4.73 0.12 -5.97
C ARG A 19 4.57 1.44 -6.69
N ASP A 20 3.42 2.06 -6.51
CA ASP A 20 3.22 3.45 -6.88
C ASP A 20 4.18 4.37 -6.09
N ILE A 21 4.56 5.50 -6.69
CA ILE A 21 5.49 6.48 -6.10
C ILE A 21 5.02 6.95 -4.71
N LEU A 22 3.71 7.20 -4.55
CA LEU A 22 3.16 7.63 -3.27
C LEU A 22 3.29 6.54 -2.20
N PHE A 23 2.93 5.30 -2.54
CA PHE A 23 3.10 4.17 -1.63
C PHE A 23 4.57 3.92 -1.28
N GLN A 24 5.46 4.06 -2.26
CA GLN A 24 6.90 3.94 -2.00
C GLN A 24 7.39 5.04 -1.07
N GLY A 25 6.95 6.29 -1.27
CA GLY A 25 7.27 7.42 -0.39
C GLY A 25 6.76 7.21 1.04
N VAL A 26 5.51 6.76 1.20
CA VAL A 26 4.93 6.43 2.52
C VAL A 26 5.72 5.32 3.21
N ALA A 27 6.03 4.23 2.51
CA ALA A 27 6.84 3.13 3.05
C ALA A 27 8.22 3.60 3.51
N CYS A 28 8.90 4.41 2.70
CA CYS A 28 10.19 5.00 3.05
C CYS A 28 10.11 5.91 4.28
N GLY A 29 9.07 6.73 4.39
CA GLY A 29 8.85 7.62 5.53
C GLY A 29 8.56 6.87 6.83
N LEU A 30 7.73 5.82 6.78
CA LEU A 30 7.45 4.94 7.92
C LEU A 30 8.71 4.21 8.38
N CYS A 31 9.45 3.61 7.46
CA CYS A 31 10.71 2.93 7.77
C CYS A 31 11.74 3.91 8.37
N ALA A 32 11.87 5.12 7.82
CA ALA A 32 12.75 6.14 8.36
C ALA A 32 12.37 6.55 9.79
N ALA A 33 11.07 6.69 10.07
CA ALA A 33 10.56 6.99 11.41
C ALA A 33 10.88 5.86 12.40
N THR A 34 10.67 4.61 12.00
CA THR A 34 11.03 3.42 12.79
C THR A 34 12.53 3.39 13.08
N GLY A 35 13.37 3.57 12.06
CA GLY A 35 14.82 3.62 12.23
C GLY A 35 15.28 4.78 13.12
N TYR A 36 14.60 5.94 13.05
CA TYR A 36 14.84 7.05 13.96
C TYR A 36 14.50 6.72 15.41
N LEU A 37 13.35 6.09 15.67
CA LEU A 37 12.94 5.64 17.00
C LEU A 37 13.94 4.62 17.58
N VAL A 38 14.35 3.63 16.79
CA VAL A 38 15.38 2.66 17.18
C VAL A 38 16.69 3.38 17.52
N GLY A 39 17.08 4.37 16.70
CA GLY A 39 18.30 5.16 16.94
C GLY A 39 18.23 5.99 18.22
N VAL A 40 17.08 6.59 18.52
CA VAL A 40 16.87 7.32 19.78
C VAL A 40 16.91 6.38 20.97
N TRP A 41 16.24 5.21 20.89
CA TRP A 41 16.24 4.19 21.93
C TRP A 41 17.65 3.64 22.21
N LEU A 42 18.42 3.30 21.17
CA LEU A 42 19.81 2.85 21.30
C LEU A 42 20.70 3.93 21.92
N SER A 43 20.53 5.20 21.48
CA SER A 43 21.30 6.32 22.04
C SER A 43 20.97 6.57 23.51
N TRP A 44 19.69 6.40 23.90
CA TRP A 44 19.28 6.50 25.28
C TRP A 44 19.87 5.37 26.14
N ASN A 45 19.77 4.11 25.69
CA ASN A 45 20.37 2.96 26.38
C ASN A 45 21.89 3.14 26.53
N TRP A 46 22.57 3.56 25.45
CA TRP A 46 24.01 3.84 25.50
C TRP A 46 24.37 4.87 26.56
N ARG A 47 23.66 5.98 26.61
CA ARG A 47 23.90 7.06 27.58
C ARG A 47 23.57 6.65 29.01
N THR A 48 22.51 5.88 29.22
CA THR A 48 22.03 5.54 30.55
C THR A 48 22.81 4.39 31.18
N TRP A 49 23.10 3.36 30.41
CA TRP A 49 23.69 2.13 30.93
C TRP A 49 25.15 1.97 30.52
N VAL A 50 25.41 1.95 29.21
CA VAL A 50 26.76 1.60 28.70
C VAL A 50 27.81 2.66 29.04
N SER A 51 27.49 3.94 28.83
CA SER A 51 28.45 5.00 29.13
C SER A 51 28.74 5.13 30.63
N THR A 52 27.75 4.80 31.47
CA THR A 52 27.93 4.79 32.93
C THR A 52 28.81 3.64 33.36
N VAL A 53 28.54 2.42 32.89
CA VAL A 53 29.37 1.24 33.16
C VAL A 53 30.79 1.44 32.63
N VAL A 54 30.95 1.92 31.40
CA VAL A 54 32.27 2.21 30.82
C VAL A 54 33.02 3.26 31.65
N ARG A 55 32.34 4.32 32.11
CA ARG A 55 32.94 5.35 32.95
C ARG A 55 33.40 4.77 34.29
N VAL A 56 32.57 4.00 34.97
CA VAL A 56 32.91 3.36 36.25
C VAL A 56 34.11 2.41 36.08
N LEU A 57 34.10 1.55 35.06
CA LEU A 57 35.21 0.64 34.78
C LEU A 57 36.50 1.39 34.44
N TRP A 58 36.40 2.53 33.77
CA TRP A 58 37.56 3.37 33.42
C TRP A 58 38.12 4.11 34.63
N GLU A 59 37.26 4.67 35.48
CA GLU A 59 37.65 5.35 36.72
C GLU A 59 38.33 4.37 37.70
N THR A 60 37.83 3.13 37.79
CA THR A 60 38.42 2.08 38.61
C THR A 60 39.79 1.59 38.07
N SER A 61 40.02 1.73 36.76
CA SER A 61 41.33 1.36 36.16
C SER A 61 42.40 2.44 36.29
N GLY A 62 42.10 3.60 36.87
CA GLY A 62 43.04 4.70 37.09
C GLY A 62 43.58 5.38 35.79
N GLN A 63 43.00 5.06 34.63
CA GLN A 63 43.44 5.60 33.34
C GLN A 63 42.62 6.83 32.96
N ARG A 64 43.24 7.87 32.44
CA ARG A 64 42.56 9.03 31.86
C ARG A 64 42.23 8.78 30.39
N LEU A 65 41.03 9.14 29.96
CA LEU A 65 40.62 9.05 28.55
C LEU A 65 41.64 9.82 27.67
N PRO A 66 42.22 9.19 26.64
CA PRO A 66 43.14 9.85 25.73
C PRO A 66 42.51 11.07 25.07
N SER A 67 43.23 12.18 24.99
CA SER A 67 42.76 13.44 24.43
C SER A 67 42.35 13.42 22.94
N TRP A 68 42.73 12.36 22.24
CA TRP A 68 42.38 12.16 20.83
C TRP A 68 40.96 11.61 20.61
N VAL A 69 40.36 10.97 21.61
CA VAL A 69 39.01 10.34 21.50
C VAL A 69 37.94 11.35 21.07
N PRO A 70 37.80 12.57 21.60
CA PRO A 70 36.84 13.54 21.15
C PRO A 70 36.99 14.00 19.69
N ARG A 71 38.27 14.07 19.21
CA ARG A 71 38.57 14.50 17.82
C ARG A 71 38.24 13.42 16.81
N TRP A 72 38.49 12.16 17.13
CA TRP A 72 38.18 11.00 16.30
C TRP A 72 36.65 10.82 16.16
N ARG A 73 35.91 11.01 17.22
CA ARG A 73 34.47 10.90 17.24
C ARG A 73 33.82 11.80 16.16
N ARG A 74 34.22 13.06 16.08
CA ARG A 74 33.69 14.01 15.07
C ARG A 74 34.05 13.55 13.65
N ARG A 75 35.30 13.07 13.44
CA ARG A 75 35.71 12.56 12.12
C ARG A 75 34.93 11.31 11.72
N VAL A 76 34.71 10.39 12.65
CA VAL A 76 33.90 9.19 12.43
C VAL A 76 32.44 9.56 12.13
N GLU A 77 31.83 10.50 12.85
CA GLU A 77 30.47 10.97 12.61
C GLU A 77 30.35 11.61 11.20
N VAL A 78 31.33 12.41 10.79
CA VAL A 78 31.35 13.01 9.44
C VAL A 78 31.55 11.95 8.37
N ALA A 79 32.53 11.07 8.52
CA ALA A 79 32.78 9.99 7.57
C ALA A 79 31.56 9.08 7.39
N LEU A 80 30.93 8.68 8.50
CA LEU A 80 29.71 7.88 8.49
C LEU A 80 28.55 8.61 7.76
N SER A 81 28.39 9.91 8.03
CA SER A 81 27.38 10.72 7.36
C SER A 81 27.61 10.83 5.84
N VAL A 82 28.86 11.04 5.43
CA VAL A 82 29.24 11.08 4.01
C VAL A 82 29.00 9.71 3.34
N THR A 83 29.41 8.62 3.99
CA THR A 83 29.19 7.26 3.47
C THR A 83 27.70 6.95 3.32
N VAL A 84 26.90 7.34 4.29
CA VAL A 84 25.42 7.17 4.20
C VAL A 84 24.85 7.98 3.05
N VAL A 85 25.26 9.23 2.86
CA VAL A 85 24.78 10.06 1.74
C VAL A 85 25.19 9.48 0.38
N LEU A 86 26.44 9.05 0.24
CA LEU A 86 26.91 8.42 -1.00
C LEU A 86 26.19 7.10 -1.27
N GLY A 87 26.06 6.25 -0.24
CA GLY A 87 25.29 5.01 -0.33
C GLY A 87 23.83 5.22 -0.72
N LEU A 88 23.18 6.25 -0.19
CA LEU A 88 21.84 6.67 -0.56
C LEU A 88 21.71 6.94 -2.06
N ASN A 89 22.66 7.72 -2.63
CA ASN A 89 22.64 8.04 -4.06
C ASN A 89 22.81 6.79 -4.94
N VAL A 90 23.74 5.90 -4.60
CA VAL A 90 23.98 4.66 -5.35
C VAL A 90 22.74 3.75 -5.34
N ILE A 91 22.12 3.57 -4.16
CA ILE A 91 20.94 2.71 -4.02
C ILE A 91 19.73 3.32 -4.72
N LEU A 92 19.59 4.65 -4.70
CA LEU A 92 18.55 5.33 -5.43
C LEU A 92 18.62 5.05 -6.93
N LEU A 93 19.79 5.21 -7.54
CA LEU A 93 19.99 4.91 -8.97
C LEU A 93 19.66 3.45 -9.28
N ARG A 94 20.07 2.53 -8.42
CA ARG A 94 19.70 1.12 -8.55
C ARG A 94 18.22 0.85 -8.35
N ALA A 95 17.57 1.51 -7.40
CA ALA A 95 16.14 1.37 -7.14
C ALA A 95 15.29 1.79 -8.34
N VAL A 96 15.66 2.87 -9.04
CA VAL A 96 15.01 3.28 -10.30
C VAL A 96 15.11 2.16 -11.35
N HIS A 97 16.31 1.62 -11.52
CA HIS A 97 16.54 0.55 -12.49
C HIS A 97 15.73 -0.72 -12.17
N TRP A 98 15.71 -1.14 -10.90
CA TRP A 98 14.90 -2.28 -10.46
C TRP A 98 13.41 -2.06 -10.68
N GLN A 99 12.88 -0.87 -10.39
CA GLN A 99 11.47 -0.55 -10.62
C GLN A 99 11.11 -0.58 -12.11
N GLN A 100 12.02 -0.15 -12.98
CA GLN A 100 11.82 -0.25 -14.43
C GLN A 100 11.79 -1.72 -14.90
N GLN A 101 12.66 -2.58 -14.37
CA GLN A 101 12.65 -4.01 -14.65
C GLN A 101 11.36 -4.68 -14.19
N VAL A 102 10.93 -4.41 -12.95
CA VAL A 102 9.66 -4.94 -12.41
C VAL A 102 8.47 -4.46 -13.25
N ALA A 103 8.45 -3.18 -13.64
CA ALA A 103 7.40 -2.63 -14.48
C ALA A 103 7.33 -3.33 -15.85
N ALA A 104 8.47 -3.63 -16.45
CA ALA A 104 8.54 -4.36 -17.72
C ALA A 104 8.03 -5.81 -17.60
N LEU A 105 8.32 -6.48 -16.47
CA LEU A 105 7.88 -7.86 -16.22
C LEU A 105 6.39 -7.97 -15.86
N THR A 106 5.80 -6.90 -15.34
CA THR A 106 4.40 -6.89 -14.84
C THR A 106 3.45 -6.09 -15.72
N ASP A 107 3.90 -5.65 -16.89
CA ASP A 107 3.15 -4.75 -17.80
C ASP A 107 2.53 -3.55 -17.06
N SER A 108 3.29 -3.00 -16.10
CA SER A 108 2.87 -1.88 -15.28
C SER A 108 3.57 -0.59 -15.71
N ARG A 109 3.06 0.55 -15.21
CA ARG A 109 3.61 1.85 -15.55
C ARG A 109 5.06 1.99 -15.06
N ALA A 110 6.00 2.16 -15.98
CA ALA A 110 7.38 2.52 -15.67
C ALA A 110 7.48 4.02 -15.32
N TYR A 111 8.20 4.33 -14.25
CA TYR A 111 8.46 5.70 -13.83
C TYR A 111 9.81 6.18 -14.34
N THR A 112 9.87 7.46 -14.76
CA THR A 112 11.13 8.10 -15.09
C THR A 112 11.96 8.37 -13.84
N PRO A 113 13.29 8.49 -13.92
CA PRO A 113 14.14 8.85 -12.78
C PRO A 113 13.68 10.14 -12.07
N ALA A 114 13.25 11.15 -12.83
CA ALA A 114 12.76 12.41 -12.28
C ALA A 114 11.47 12.23 -11.47
N GLN A 115 10.54 11.42 -11.95
CA GLN A 115 9.32 11.08 -11.21
C GLN A 115 9.64 10.29 -9.93
N TYR A 116 10.61 9.36 -9.99
CA TYR A 116 11.00 8.57 -8.83
C TYR A 116 11.67 9.41 -7.73
N LEU A 117 12.30 10.54 -8.08
CA LEU A 117 12.84 11.48 -7.10
C LEU A 117 11.77 12.05 -6.16
N THR A 118 10.49 12.07 -6.56
CA THR A 118 9.39 12.54 -5.69
C THR A 118 9.15 11.64 -4.47
N VAL A 119 9.68 10.41 -4.45
CA VAL A 119 9.68 9.54 -3.27
C VAL A 119 10.32 10.22 -2.06
N PHE A 120 11.36 11.06 -2.27
CA PHE A 120 12.06 11.73 -1.17
C PHE A 120 11.22 12.77 -0.44
N PRO A 121 10.63 13.79 -1.10
CA PRO A 121 9.82 14.76 -0.39
C PRO A 121 8.60 14.13 0.26
N VAL A 122 7.98 13.11 -0.36
CA VAL A 122 6.87 12.37 0.25
C VAL A 122 7.36 11.63 1.49
N GLY A 123 8.43 10.83 1.39
CA GLY A 123 8.97 10.07 2.51
C GLY A 123 9.49 10.98 3.63
N PHE A 124 10.15 12.08 3.31
CA PHE A 124 10.59 13.08 4.28
C PHE A 124 9.41 13.75 4.98
N GLY A 125 8.36 14.10 4.24
CA GLY A 125 7.13 14.68 4.79
C GLY A 125 6.46 13.75 5.80
N ILE A 126 6.30 12.47 5.46
CA ILE A 126 5.76 11.44 6.36
C ILE A 126 6.65 11.26 7.59
N TRP A 127 7.97 11.12 7.40
CA TRP A 127 8.90 11.02 8.52
C TRP A 127 8.81 12.22 9.46
N MET A 128 8.81 13.45 8.91
CA MET A 128 8.70 14.69 9.68
C MET A 128 7.39 14.75 10.45
N ALA A 129 6.26 14.42 9.81
CA ALA A 129 4.95 14.38 10.44
C ALA A 129 4.94 13.43 11.64
N LEU A 130 5.47 12.20 11.48
CA LEU A 130 5.55 11.22 12.56
C LEU A 130 6.46 11.67 13.71
N VAL A 131 7.60 12.29 13.40
CA VAL A 131 8.50 12.87 14.43
C VAL A 131 7.81 14.01 15.17
N MET A 132 7.06 14.88 14.46
CA MET A 132 6.29 15.97 15.09
C MET A 132 5.18 15.43 16.00
N VAL A 133 4.46 14.40 15.56
CA VAL A 133 3.45 13.70 16.38
C VAL A 133 4.09 13.12 17.65
N GLY A 134 5.19 12.39 17.52
CA GLY A 134 5.91 11.83 18.67
C GLY A 134 6.37 12.92 19.65
N ARG A 135 6.92 14.04 19.12
CA ARG A 135 7.29 15.19 19.98
C ARG A 135 6.08 15.85 20.61
N GLY A 136 4.94 15.87 19.92
CA GLY A 136 3.67 16.34 20.45
C GLY A 136 3.24 15.53 21.69
N PHE A 137 3.32 14.21 21.63
CA PHE A 137 3.01 13.34 22.78
C PHE A 137 3.96 13.56 23.95
N LEU A 138 5.27 13.75 23.70
CA LEU A 138 6.22 14.08 24.78
C LEU A 138 5.93 15.45 25.42
N ARG A 139 5.52 16.43 24.63
CA ARG A 139 5.10 17.75 25.16
C ARG A 139 3.80 17.65 25.95
N LEU A 140 2.86 16.86 25.46
CA LEU A 140 1.59 16.60 26.14
C LEU A 140 1.83 15.90 27.48
N GLU A 141 2.68 14.86 27.54
CA GLU A 141 3.08 14.21 28.81
C GLU A 141 3.64 15.24 29.79
N THR A 142 4.58 16.05 29.32
CA THR A 142 5.23 17.07 30.15
C THR A 142 4.23 18.11 30.65
N TRP A 143 3.28 18.50 29.80
CA TRP A 143 2.21 19.43 30.16
C TRP A 143 1.25 18.83 31.19
N LEU A 144 0.77 17.62 30.95
CA LEU A 144 -0.09 16.88 31.90
C LEU A 144 0.58 16.74 33.27
N ARG A 145 1.83 16.28 33.29
CA ARG A 145 2.62 16.11 34.50
C ARG A 145 2.78 17.40 35.31
N ARG A 146 2.86 18.57 34.66
CA ARG A 146 2.96 19.88 35.30
C ARG A 146 1.64 20.33 35.90
N HIS A 147 0.48 19.94 35.33
CA HIS A 147 -0.84 20.32 35.77
C HIS A 147 -1.40 19.38 36.84
N LEU A 148 -0.80 18.22 37.05
CA LEU A 148 -1.18 17.33 38.16
C LEU A 148 -0.78 17.92 39.52
N PRO A 149 -1.59 17.67 40.62
CA PRO A 149 -1.34 18.19 41.93
C PRO A 149 0.09 17.91 42.40
N GLN A 150 0.77 18.97 42.87
CA GLN A 150 2.16 18.87 43.33
C GLN A 150 2.35 18.01 44.58
N ARG A 151 1.26 17.71 45.27
CA ARG A 151 1.23 16.82 46.46
C ARG A 151 1.56 15.36 46.11
N LEU A 152 1.37 14.97 44.85
CA LEU A 152 1.69 13.61 44.38
C LEU A 152 3.20 13.47 44.13
N PRO A 153 3.81 12.33 44.51
CA PRO A 153 5.21 12.04 44.17
C PRO A 153 5.47 12.07 42.67
N LEU A 154 6.66 12.50 42.23
CA LEU A 154 7.05 12.59 40.85
C LEU A 154 6.79 11.31 40.02
N PRO A 155 7.12 10.10 40.54
CA PRO A 155 6.85 8.85 39.82
C PRO A 155 5.37 8.63 39.53
N VAL A 156 4.49 8.98 40.49
CA VAL A 156 3.04 8.82 40.33
C VAL A 156 2.49 9.78 39.27
N ARG A 157 2.92 11.05 39.31
CA ARG A 157 2.54 12.03 38.26
C ARG A 157 2.99 11.63 36.88
N SER A 158 4.21 11.15 36.76
CA SER A 158 4.75 10.68 35.49
C SER A 158 4.01 9.43 34.99
N GLY A 159 3.78 8.46 35.86
CA GLY A 159 3.02 7.25 35.52
C GLY A 159 1.61 7.56 35.03
N PHE A 160 0.88 8.43 35.78
CA PHE A 160 -0.47 8.84 35.39
C PHE A 160 -0.49 9.60 34.05
N SER A 161 0.46 10.54 33.84
CA SER A 161 0.58 11.26 32.56
C SER A 161 0.83 10.33 31.39
N TRP A 162 1.70 9.33 31.55
CA TRP A 162 1.95 8.33 30.50
C TRP A 162 0.74 7.45 30.23
N ILE A 163 -0.01 7.04 31.26
CA ILE A 163 -1.25 6.29 31.07
C ILE A 163 -2.26 7.12 30.25
N MET A 164 -2.44 8.41 30.58
CA MET A 164 -3.31 9.28 29.79
C MET A 164 -2.85 9.43 28.34
N VAL A 165 -1.55 9.61 28.09
CA VAL A 165 -1.01 9.68 26.73
C VAL A 165 -1.22 8.37 26.00
N LEU A 166 -1.00 7.21 26.64
CA LEU A 166 -1.22 5.90 26.03
C LEU A 166 -2.70 5.66 25.71
N VAL A 167 -3.62 6.04 26.58
CA VAL A 167 -5.06 5.96 26.31
C VAL A 167 -5.43 6.83 25.11
N LEU A 168 -4.90 8.05 25.04
CA LEU A 168 -5.10 8.94 23.89
C LEU A 168 -4.54 8.34 22.61
N VAL A 169 -3.31 7.81 22.64
CA VAL A 169 -2.69 7.13 21.49
C VAL A 169 -3.53 5.94 21.05
N PHE A 170 -3.98 5.13 21.99
CA PHE A 170 -4.85 3.98 21.72
C PHE A 170 -6.16 4.40 21.05
N ALA A 171 -6.81 5.44 21.58
CA ALA A 171 -8.05 5.97 20.98
C ALA A 171 -7.81 6.53 19.57
N LEU A 172 -6.70 7.26 19.35
CA LEU A 172 -6.34 7.77 18.04
C LEU A 172 -6.06 6.64 17.03
N VAL A 173 -5.28 5.63 17.43
CA VAL A 173 -4.91 4.50 16.57
C VAL A 173 -6.12 3.63 16.23
N ASN A 174 -7.02 3.40 17.19
CA ASN A 174 -8.16 2.50 16.97
C ASN A 174 -9.41 3.19 16.38
N GLN A 175 -9.55 4.50 16.49
CA GLN A 175 -10.78 5.19 16.08
C GLN A 175 -10.52 6.27 15.03
N ALA A 176 -9.65 7.23 15.30
CA ALA A 176 -9.48 8.39 14.44
C ALA A 176 -8.64 8.09 13.20
N ILE A 177 -7.50 7.41 13.35
CA ILE A 177 -6.57 7.16 12.23
C ILE A 177 -7.16 6.21 11.19
N PRO A 178 -7.77 5.06 11.55
CA PRO A 178 -8.40 4.19 10.56
C PRO A 178 -9.49 4.90 9.77
N GLY A 179 -10.37 5.64 10.42
CA GLY A 179 -11.45 6.35 9.76
C GLY A 179 -10.98 7.44 8.78
N VAL A 180 -9.85 8.12 9.05
CA VAL A 180 -9.28 9.11 8.14
C VAL A 180 -8.55 8.43 6.98
N ILE A 181 -7.75 7.38 7.27
CA ILE A 181 -7.01 6.63 6.25
C ILE A 181 -7.96 5.93 5.30
N ILE A 182 -8.99 5.26 5.81
CA ILE A 182 -9.96 4.53 4.98
C ILE A 182 -10.69 5.50 4.06
N ARG A 183 -11.24 6.62 4.57
CA ARG A 183 -11.93 7.62 3.74
C ARG A 183 -11.01 8.26 2.69
N GLY A 184 -9.78 8.58 3.07
CA GLY A 184 -8.78 9.12 2.14
C GLY A 184 -8.39 8.12 1.06
N ALA A 185 -8.22 6.85 1.45
CA ALA A 185 -7.95 5.77 0.51
C ALA A 185 -9.15 5.52 -0.43
N GLU A 186 -10.37 5.43 0.10
CA GLU A 186 -11.59 5.27 -0.71
C GLU A 186 -11.69 6.35 -1.79
N SER A 187 -11.49 7.63 -1.44
CA SER A 187 -11.52 8.73 -2.39
C SER A 187 -10.45 8.59 -3.48
N ALA A 188 -9.23 8.23 -3.11
CA ALA A 188 -8.13 8.04 -4.07
C ALA A 188 -8.36 6.84 -4.99
N PHE A 189 -8.87 5.73 -4.45
CA PHE A 189 -9.18 4.53 -5.22
C PHE A 189 -10.44 4.69 -6.08
N ALA A 190 -11.43 5.47 -5.65
CA ALA A 190 -12.60 5.80 -6.46
C ALA A 190 -12.20 6.53 -7.75
N VAL A 191 -11.32 7.52 -7.66
CA VAL A 191 -10.78 8.22 -8.85
C VAL A 191 -10.05 7.25 -9.79
N ARG A 192 -9.30 6.30 -9.24
CA ARG A 192 -8.62 5.27 -10.04
C ARG A 192 -9.60 4.28 -10.67
N ASN A 193 -10.69 3.97 -9.99
CA ASN A 193 -11.72 3.05 -10.46
C ASN A 193 -12.52 3.65 -11.62
N SER A 194 -12.77 4.96 -11.63
CA SER A 194 -13.47 5.65 -12.71
C SER A 194 -12.62 5.88 -13.97
N ALA A 195 -11.29 5.70 -13.88
CA ALA A 195 -10.39 5.90 -15.00
C ALA A 195 -10.57 4.81 -16.07
N ASP A 196 -10.58 5.22 -17.33
CA ASP A 196 -10.60 4.27 -18.45
C ASP A 196 -9.25 3.54 -18.56
N PRO A 197 -9.24 2.21 -18.53
CA PRO A 197 -8.00 1.47 -18.68
C PRO A 197 -7.52 1.59 -20.14
N PRO A 198 -6.21 1.86 -20.35
CA PRO A 198 -5.65 1.99 -21.68
C PRO A 198 -5.85 0.70 -22.49
N SER A 199 -6.07 0.84 -23.80
CA SER A 199 -6.22 -0.26 -24.77
C SER A 199 -7.32 -1.28 -24.39
N THR A 200 -8.42 -0.80 -23.79
CA THR A 200 -9.56 -1.64 -23.44
C THR A 200 -10.79 -1.17 -24.18
N PRO A 201 -11.16 -1.82 -25.30
CA PRO A 201 -12.32 -1.43 -26.08
C PRO A 201 -13.62 -1.78 -25.31
N ARG A 202 -14.64 -0.99 -25.54
CA ARG A 202 -15.99 -1.35 -25.14
C ARG A 202 -16.47 -2.56 -25.93
N PRO A 203 -16.99 -3.63 -25.29
CA PRO A 203 -17.42 -4.81 -26.00
C PRO A 203 -18.66 -4.52 -26.87
N THR A 204 -18.72 -5.12 -28.05
CA THR A 204 -19.87 -5.09 -28.96
C THR A 204 -20.74 -6.33 -28.83
N ALA A 205 -20.14 -7.44 -28.37
CA ALA A 205 -20.82 -8.71 -28.17
C ALA A 205 -21.91 -8.61 -27.09
N ALA A 206 -23.10 -9.08 -27.38
CA ALA A 206 -24.25 -9.02 -26.48
C ALA A 206 -24.04 -9.88 -25.20
N GLU A 207 -23.15 -10.84 -25.25
CA GLU A 207 -22.75 -11.75 -24.19
C GLU A 207 -21.93 -11.07 -23.08
N ARG A 208 -21.53 -9.81 -23.29
CA ARG A 208 -20.64 -9.10 -22.36
C ARG A 208 -21.33 -7.90 -21.72
N SER A 209 -21.17 -7.74 -20.41
CA SER A 209 -21.61 -6.54 -19.71
C SER A 209 -20.94 -5.28 -20.26
N GLY A 210 -21.66 -4.17 -20.26
CA GLY A 210 -21.22 -2.90 -20.84
C GLY A 210 -21.37 -2.80 -22.35
N SER A 211 -21.82 -3.87 -23.05
CA SER A 211 -22.21 -3.81 -24.46
C SER A 211 -23.47 -2.95 -24.65
N PRO A 212 -23.85 -2.58 -25.88
CA PRO A 212 -25.07 -1.79 -26.13
C PRO A 212 -26.37 -2.41 -25.60
N ASN A 213 -26.44 -3.74 -25.54
CA ASN A 213 -27.63 -4.49 -25.08
C ASN A 213 -27.56 -4.89 -23.61
N SER A 214 -26.49 -4.53 -22.88
CA SER A 214 -26.28 -4.87 -21.47
C SER A 214 -27.20 -4.03 -20.56
N LEU A 215 -27.68 -4.65 -19.49
CA LEU A 215 -28.36 -3.96 -18.39
C LEU A 215 -27.36 -3.14 -17.53
N VAL A 216 -26.08 -3.46 -17.63
CA VAL A 216 -25.01 -2.77 -16.91
C VAL A 216 -24.35 -1.75 -17.83
N GLY A 217 -24.34 -0.50 -17.42
CA GLY A 217 -23.70 0.58 -18.17
C GLY A 217 -22.17 0.43 -18.18
N TRP A 218 -21.54 0.67 -19.35
CA TRP A 218 -20.07 0.64 -19.47
C TRP A 218 -19.35 1.52 -18.43
N GLU A 219 -19.90 2.74 -18.18
CA GLU A 219 -19.29 3.71 -17.28
C GLU A 219 -19.33 3.27 -15.81
N THR A 220 -20.27 2.39 -15.44
CA THR A 220 -20.44 1.92 -14.07
C THR A 220 -19.63 0.68 -13.70
N LEU A 221 -18.93 0.07 -14.69
CA LEU A 221 -18.16 -1.16 -14.50
C LEU A 221 -16.90 -0.96 -13.65
N GLY A 222 -16.37 0.26 -13.59
CA GLY A 222 -15.06 0.52 -13.01
C GLY A 222 -13.90 -0.03 -13.86
N ALA A 223 -12.68 0.39 -13.56
CA ALA A 223 -11.51 0.08 -14.37
C ALA A 223 -11.22 -1.43 -14.52
N TYR A 224 -11.40 -2.21 -13.46
CA TYR A 224 -11.18 -3.66 -13.53
C TYR A 224 -12.33 -4.42 -14.21
N GLY A 225 -13.56 -3.98 -14.02
CA GLY A 225 -14.69 -4.52 -14.76
C GLY A 225 -14.57 -4.27 -16.25
N LYS A 226 -14.22 -3.05 -16.67
CA LYS A 226 -13.92 -2.72 -18.07
C LYS A 226 -12.84 -3.64 -18.66
N ARG A 227 -11.76 -3.90 -17.93
CA ARG A 227 -10.71 -4.85 -18.36
C ARG A 227 -11.23 -6.27 -18.49
N PHE A 228 -12.00 -6.73 -17.51
CA PHE A 228 -12.53 -8.09 -17.50
C PHE A 228 -13.45 -8.36 -18.71
N VAL A 229 -14.36 -7.46 -18.99
CA VAL A 229 -15.30 -7.64 -20.11
C VAL A 229 -14.70 -7.28 -21.47
N GLY A 230 -13.81 -6.28 -21.54
CA GLY A 230 -13.25 -5.75 -22.78
C GLY A 230 -12.03 -6.47 -23.31
N ARG A 231 -11.27 -7.17 -22.46
CA ARG A 231 -10.02 -7.85 -22.88
C ARG A 231 -10.14 -9.38 -23.02
N GLY A 232 -11.31 -9.97 -22.81
CA GLY A 232 -11.54 -11.39 -23.04
C GLY A 232 -11.42 -11.74 -24.52
N LEU A 233 -10.94 -12.94 -24.84
CA LEU A 233 -10.96 -13.44 -26.21
C LEU A 233 -12.40 -13.54 -26.70
N SER A 234 -12.62 -13.21 -27.98
CA SER A 234 -13.87 -13.49 -28.70
C SER A 234 -13.91 -14.96 -29.11
N ALA A 235 -15.03 -15.42 -29.64
CA ALA A 235 -15.16 -16.73 -30.27
C ALA A 235 -14.04 -16.93 -31.29
N GLN A 236 -13.83 -15.97 -32.19
CA GLN A 236 -12.75 -16.02 -33.19
C GLN A 236 -11.36 -16.13 -32.54
N GLY A 237 -11.09 -15.33 -31.49
CA GLY A 237 -9.79 -15.42 -30.79
C GLY A 237 -9.57 -16.76 -30.11
N LEU A 238 -10.62 -17.40 -29.61
CA LEU A 238 -10.55 -18.76 -29.07
C LEU A 238 -10.32 -19.80 -30.16
N GLU A 239 -11.00 -19.70 -31.30
CA GLU A 239 -10.77 -20.58 -32.47
C GLU A 239 -9.32 -20.48 -32.99
N GLU A 240 -8.74 -19.29 -33.04
CA GLU A 240 -7.33 -19.09 -33.42
C GLU A 240 -6.36 -19.78 -32.45
N VAL A 241 -6.66 -19.76 -31.13
CA VAL A 241 -5.81 -20.36 -30.11
C VAL A 241 -5.98 -21.86 -30.01
N THR A 242 -7.24 -22.35 -30.10
CA THR A 242 -7.55 -23.77 -29.84
C THR A 242 -7.60 -24.60 -31.11
N SER A 243 -7.73 -23.97 -32.29
CA SER A 243 -8.01 -24.61 -33.58
C SER A 243 -9.31 -25.45 -33.57
N ARG A 244 -10.29 -25.06 -32.72
CA ARG A 244 -11.59 -25.71 -32.60
C ARG A 244 -12.69 -24.66 -32.73
N PRO A 245 -13.88 -24.99 -33.25
CA PRO A 245 -15.02 -24.08 -33.24
C PRO A 245 -15.34 -23.61 -31.82
N ALA A 246 -15.55 -22.32 -31.63
CA ALA A 246 -15.79 -21.74 -30.32
C ALA A 246 -17.06 -20.87 -30.27
N SER A 247 -17.66 -20.80 -29.10
CA SER A 247 -18.75 -19.89 -28.80
C SER A 247 -18.24 -18.57 -28.19
N GLU A 248 -19.01 -17.48 -28.35
CA GLU A 248 -18.68 -16.24 -27.64
C GLU A 248 -18.85 -16.41 -26.13
N PRO A 249 -17.80 -16.23 -25.31
CA PRO A 249 -17.89 -16.38 -23.86
C PRO A 249 -18.78 -15.31 -23.22
N ILE A 250 -19.64 -15.72 -22.30
CA ILE A 250 -20.43 -14.78 -21.51
C ILE A 250 -19.57 -14.26 -20.36
N ARG A 251 -19.43 -12.92 -20.30
CA ARG A 251 -18.75 -12.21 -19.20
C ARG A 251 -19.66 -11.18 -18.59
N VAL A 252 -20.24 -11.51 -17.43
CA VAL A 252 -21.12 -10.64 -16.65
C VAL A 252 -20.36 -9.99 -15.52
N TYR A 253 -20.48 -8.68 -15.40
CA TYR A 253 -19.82 -7.93 -14.35
C TYR A 253 -20.68 -6.74 -13.91
N ALA A 254 -20.82 -6.54 -12.59
CA ALA A 254 -21.37 -5.34 -11.99
C ALA A 254 -20.30 -4.59 -11.19
N GLY A 255 -20.03 -3.34 -11.58
CA GLY A 255 -19.15 -2.46 -10.82
C GLY A 255 -19.84 -1.90 -9.58
N LEU A 256 -19.07 -1.24 -8.72
CA LEU A 256 -19.60 -0.66 -7.49
C LEU A 256 -20.67 0.39 -7.73
N GLU A 257 -20.57 1.12 -8.85
CA GLU A 257 -21.50 2.16 -9.27
C GLU A 257 -22.68 1.64 -10.13
N SER A 258 -22.74 0.32 -10.41
CA SER A 258 -23.80 -0.27 -11.21
C SER A 258 -25.14 -0.35 -10.47
N ALA A 259 -25.10 -0.41 -9.12
CA ALA A 259 -26.30 -0.35 -8.27
C ALA A 259 -25.94 0.13 -6.86
N GLY A 260 -26.96 0.64 -6.14
CA GLY A 260 -26.77 1.31 -4.85
C GLY A 260 -26.50 0.42 -3.63
N SER A 261 -26.66 -0.91 -3.75
CA SER A 261 -26.37 -1.88 -2.68
C SER A 261 -25.79 -3.18 -3.23
N ASP A 262 -25.20 -3.98 -2.35
CA ASP A 262 -24.64 -5.30 -2.72
C ASP A 262 -25.72 -6.23 -3.24
N GLU A 263 -26.89 -6.23 -2.61
CA GLU A 263 -28.04 -7.03 -3.02
C GLU A 263 -28.55 -6.60 -4.40
N ALA A 264 -28.61 -5.29 -4.64
CA ALA A 264 -29.04 -4.79 -5.94
C ALA A 264 -28.02 -5.10 -7.05
N ARG A 265 -26.71 -5.07 -6.74
CA ARG A 265 -25.67 -5.50 -7.68
C ARG A 265 -25.74 -6.99 -7.97
N ALA A 266 -25.96 -7.81 -6.95
CA ALA A 266 -26.16 -9.25 -7.13
C ALA A 266 -27.39 -9.55 -7.98
N ALA A 267 -28.50 -8.88 -7.73
CA ALA A 267 -29.71 -9.01 -8.54
C ALA A 267 -29.46 -8.60 -10.00
N LEU A 268 -28.74 -7.51 -10.23
CA LEU A 268 -28.37 -7.04 -11.57
C LEU A 268 -27.50 -8.07 -12.33
N VAL A 269 -26.54 -8.70 -11.64
CA VAL A 269 -25.72 -9.80 -12.20
C VAL A 269 -26.60 -10.99 -12.59
N VAL A 270 -27.59 -11.37 -11.77
CA VAL A 270 -28.50 -12.46 -12.07
C VAL A 270 -29.35 -12.13 -13.30
N GLU A 271 -29.89 -10.93 -13.38
CA GLU A 271 -30.69 -10.52 -14.57
C GLU A 271 -29.84 -10.47 -15.85
N GLU A 272 -28.60 -10.05 -15.74
CA GLU A 272 -27.66 -10.04 -16.86
C GLU A 272 -27.27 -11.47 -17.31
N LEU A 273 -27.10 -12.42 -16.37
CA LEU A 273 -26.92 -13.85 -16.68
C LEU A 273 -28.14 -14.44 -17.38
N LYS A 274 -29.35 -14.08 -16.96
CA LYS A 274 -30.60 -14.49 -17.64
C LYS A 274 -30.66 -13.92 -19.04
N ARG A 275 -30.42 -12.62 -19.22
CA ARG A 275 -30.43 -11.94 -20.52
C ARG A 275 -29.48 -12.57 -21.52
N THR A 276 -28.26 -12.94 -21.06
CA THR A 276 -27.23 -13.55 -21.91
C THR A 276 -27.40 -15.04 -22.16
N GLY A 277 -28.40 -15.68 -21.54
CA GLY A 277 -28.64 -17.12 -21.69
C GLY A 277 -27.62 -17.99 -20.98
N ALA A 278 -27.02 -17.51 -19.91
CA ALA A 278 -25.96 -18.21 -19.18
C ALA A 278 -26.34 -19.61 -18.72
N ALA A 279 -27.62 -19.85 -18.40
CA ALA A 279 -28.10 -21.15 -17.93
C ALA A 279 -27.99 -22.28 -18.99
N THR A 280 -27.80 -21.95 -20.24
CA THR A 280 -27.62 -22.93 -21.33
C THR A 280 -26.17 -23.27 -21.63
N ARG A 281 -25.23 -22.60 -20.95
CA ARG A 281 -23.79 -22.84 -21.11
C ARG A 281 -23.32 -24.08 -20.37
N SER A 282 -22.32 -24.74 -20.93
CA SER A 282 -21.73 -25.96 -20.33
C SER A 282 -21.06 -25.72 -18.98
N ALA A 283 -20.54 -24.50 -18.73
CA ALA A 283 -19.95 -24.14 -17.46
C ALA A 283 -20.32 -22.72 -17.03
N ILE A 284 -20.65 -22.56 -15.73
CA ILE A 284 -20.88 -21.28 -15.09
C ILE A 284 -19.86 -21.13 -13.94
N MET A 285 -19.10 -20.02 -13.94
CA MET A 285 -18.17 -19.67 -12.87
C MET A 285 -18.65 -18.40 -12.17
N ILE A 286 -18.79 -18.45 -10.86
CA ILE A 286 -18.90 -17.25 -10.01
C ILE A 286 -17.50 -16.91 -9.56
N ALA A 287 -16.93 -15.83 -10.09
CA ALA A 287 -15.58 -15.39 -9.80
C ALA A 287 -15.57 -14.39 -8.64
N PRO A 288 -15.02 -14.73 -7.47
CA PRO A 288 -14.84 -13.77 -6.41
C PRO A 288 -13.82 -12.72 -6.87
N THR A 289 -14.18 -11.45 -6.71
CA THR A 289 -13.25 -10.35 -7.00
C THR A 289 -12.39 -10.00 -5.79
N THR A 290 -11.27 -9.32 -6.01
CA THR A 290 -10.66 -8.52 -4.95
C THR A 290 -11.59 -7.34 -4.59
N GLY A 291 -11.34 -6.64 -3.48
CA GLY A 291 -12.14 -5.45 -3.13
C GLY A 291 -12.24 -4.45 -4.27
N THR A 292 -11.15 -4.18 -4.97
CA THR A 292 -11.08 -3.29 -6.12
C THR A 292 -11.77 -3.82 -7.38
N GLY A 293 -12.32 -5.04 -7.36
CA GLY A 293 -13.02 -5.63 -8.49
C GLY A 293 -12.17 -6.41 -9.49
N TRP A 294 -10.90 -6.70 -9.18
CA TRP A 294 -10.04 -7.48 -10.07
C TRP A 294 -10.46 -8.94 -10.09
N VAL A 295 -10.62 -9.48 -11.30
CA VAL A 295 -10.81 -10.89 -11.60
C VAL A 295 -9.54 -11.42 -12.23
N ASP A 296 -9.10 -12.62 -11.87
CA ASP A 296 -7.92 -13.24 -12.45
C ASP A 296 -8.16 -13.55 -13.94
N PRO A 297 -7.42 -12.89 -14.87
CA PRO A 297 -7.62 -13.08 -16.29
C PRO A 297 -7.16 -14.45 -16.78
N VAL A 298 -6.20 -15.08 -16.09
CA VAL A 298 -5.71 -16.41 -16.45
C VAL A 298 -6.74 -17.47 -16.10
N ALA A 299 -7.33 -17.39 -14.91
CA ALA A 299 -8.40 -18.29 -14.49
C ALA A 299 -9.63 -18.19 -15.41
N ALA A 300 -10.04 -16.97 -15.76
CA ALA A 300 -11.13 -16.74 -16.69
C ALA A 300 -10.84 -17.33 -18.08
N LEU A 301 -9.68 -17.00 -18.65
CA LEU A 301 -9.28 -17.47 -19.97
C LEU A 301 -9.11 -19.02 -19.98
N SER A 302 -8.55 -19.60 -18.93
CA SER A 302 -8.38 -21.06 -18.86
C SER A 302 -9.71 -21.79 -18.93
N LEU A 303 -10.75 -21.29 -18.22
CA LEU A 303 -12.08 -21.87 -18.29
C LEU A 303 -12.66 -21.74 -19.73
N GLU A 304 -12.53 -20.58 -20.35
CA GLU A 304 -13.02 -20.33 -21.70
C GLU A 304 -12.34 -21.22 -22.73
N VAL A 305 -11.04 -21.44 -22.62
CA VAL A 305 -10.27 -22.33 -23.49
C VAL A 305 -10.68 -23.81 -23.29
N LEU A 306 -10.91 -24.22 -22.03
CA LEU A 306 -11.27 -25.61 -21.73
C LEU A 306 -12.66 -26.02 -22.31
N TYR A 307 -13.58 -25.05 -22.38
CA TYR A 307 -14.95 -25.26 -22.85
C TYR A 307 -15.22 -24.62 -24.22
N ASP A 308 -14.19 -24.27 -24.97
CA ASP A 308 -14.31 -23.63 -26.30
C ASP A 308 -15.29 -22.44 -26.29
N GLY A 309 -15.24 -21.63 -25.24
CA GLY A 309 -16.10 -20.45 -25.06
C GLY A 309 -17.54 -20.73 -24.63
N ASP A 310 -17.95 -22.00 -24.49
CA ASP A 310 -19.31 -22.36 -23.99
C ASP A 310 -19.41 -22.19 -22.48
N THR A 311 -19.14 -20.96 -22.03
CA THR A 311 -19.00 -20.59 -20.62
C THR A 311 -19.73 -19.31 -20.27
N ALA A 312 -20.09 -19.16 -19.01
CA ALA A 312 -20.52 -17.92 -18.41
C ALA A 312 -19.71 -17.62 -17.14
N ILE A 313 -19.11 -16.43 -17.07
CA ILE A 313 -18.36 -15.99 -15.90
C ILE A 313 -19.04 -14.76 -15.33
N ALA A 314 -19.43 -14.81 -14.05
CA ALA A 314 -20.07 -13.72 -13.34
C ALA A 314 -19.18 -13.21 -12.19
N ALA A 315 -19.09 -11.89 -12.07
CA ALA A 315 -18.35 -11.23 -10.99
C ALA A 315 -19.01 -9.91 -10.59
N ALA A 316 -18.77 -9.47 -9.36
CA ALA A 316 -19.23 -8.17 -8.87
C ALA A 316 -18.15 -7.50 -8.01
N GLN A 317 -17.97 -6.20 -8.17
CA GLN A 317 -17.13 -5.40 -7.30
C GLN A 317 -17.87 -5.09 -6.00
N TYR A 318 -17.16 -5.17 -4.85
CA TYR A 318 -17.75 -4.89 -3.55
C TYR A 318 -17.08 -3.73 -2.78
N SER A 319 -15.94 -3.20 -3.26
CA SER A 319 -15.27 -2.06 -2.63
C SER A 319 -14.41 -1.29 -3.64
N TYR A 320 -14.02 -0.06 -3.28
CA TYR A 320 -12.93 0.63 -3.95
C TYR A 320 -11.55 0.18 -3.42
N LEU A 321 -11.50 -0.32 -2.18
CA LEU A 321 -10.26 -0.65 -1.48
C LEU A 321 -9.77 -2.08 -1.81
N PRO A 322 -8.46 -2.30 -1.80
CA PRO A 322 -7.90 -3.65 -1.80
C PRO A 322 -8.40 -4.46 -0.60
N SER A 323 -8.65 -5.75 -0.78
CA SER A 323 -9.24 -6.65 0.24
C SER A 323 -8.50 -6.59 1.59
N GLY A 324 -7.16 -6.43 1.60
CA GLY A 324 -6.38 -6.36 2.83
C GLY A 324 -6.59 -5.08 3.67
N VAL A 325 -7.23 -4.06 3.11
CA VAL A 325 -7.49 -2.79 3.82
C VAL A 325 -8.94 -2.69 4.29
N GLN A 326 -9.83 -3.49 3.72
CA GLN A 326 -11.26 -3.44 4.03
C GLN A 326 -11.64 -4.07 5.38
N PHE A 327 -10.76 -4.88 5.96
CA PHE A 327 -11.01 -5.57 7.24
C PHE A 327 -10.46 -4.80 8.46
N ILE A 328 -10.00 -3.58 8.29
CA ILE A 328 -9.56 -2.67 9.33
C ILE A 328 -10.69 -1.69 9.66
#